data_339279fa0c955602b9f28cda66f3f692
#
_entry.id   339279fa0c955602b9f28cda66f3f692
#
_cell.length_a   1.000
_cell.length_b   1.000
_cell.length_c   1.000
_cell.angle_alpha   90.00
_cell.angle_beta   90.00
_cell.angle_gamma   90.00
#
_symmetry.space_group_name_H-M   'P 1'
#
loop_
_entity.id
_entity.type
_entity.pdbx_description
1 polymer ?
#
loop_
_entity_poly.entity_id
_entity_poly.type
_entity_poly.pdbx_seq_one_letter_code
_entity_poly.pdbx_strand_id
1 'polypeptide(L)'
;QAAINALQQFEITPKISIHSSNSWRDILIALDRSFPVVNQSIALEESESIYSLISGLEARGARVVKIPLFTAPLSTWAPVATDFFEQLEAGEFHIILFPSPENAVRFCTLAKQFGRAKLTPHLLDNHLVLAIGKDTAEILSDRGFTVDYSTETTDPVEGVEEIKTQISQITKQKSIIRVSMSGPTTNNSDPNAPWYNSPFMKACRGEPTDVTPIWMMRQAGRYMSEYREVRSKTSFLELCANPQLCSEVMCTAVNRLGVDAAIIFSDLLPILVPMGCDLEFVKGDGPVIHNPVRTAADIDRIKPLESNDPLQFVMDTVKQTRTDLPADMPLIGFAGSPFTLASYMIEGGSSRNYAFTKTLMYGDHGAWDQLMQHLANSISLYLLGQIEAGAQCVQLFDSWAGCLSFEDYKTYAHPYVKRIIASLPSNVPVINFATGNPALLPLLADTRAAVIGIDWRTRLDDAWQTVGYDRAVQGNLDPTVLLTNPTEIKKHAKFVLDQAGGRAGHIFNLGHGILPQTPVDNAIALVDAVHELSQR
;
A
#
# COMPACT_ATOMS: atom_id res chain seq x y z
N GLN A 1 32.33 -20.15 9.46
CA GLN A 1 33.61 -20.76 9.90
C GLN A 1 33.41 -21.70 11.10
N ALA A 2 32.58 -21.31 12.11
CA ALA A 2 32.29 -22.15 13.28
C ALA A 2 31.63 -23.48 12.88
N ALA A 3 30.64 -23.46 12.00
CA ALA A 3 29.98 -24.69 11.49
C ALA A 3 30.95 -25.59 10.70
N ILE A 4 31.83 -25.02 9.89
CA ILE A 4 32.85 -25.78 9.16
C ILE A 4 33.81 -26.47 10.15
N ASN A 5 34.26 -25.75 11.17
CA ASN A 5 35.15 -26.30 12.19
C ASN A 5 34.47 -27.42 13.00
N ALA A 6 33.14 -27.26 13.30
CA ALA A 6 32.38 -28.31 13.96
C ALA A 6 32.24 -29.59 13.10
N LEU A 7 31.95 -29.43 11.81
CA LEU A 7 31.85 -30.56 10.87
C LEU A 7 33.21 -31.30 10.71
N GLN A 8 34.31 -30.56 10.73
CA GLN A 8 35.66 -31.16 10.66
C GLN A 8 35.99 -32.06 11.87
N GLN A 9 35.43 -31.77 13.06
CA GLN A 9 35.59 -32.64 14.24
C GLN A 9 34.95 -34.01 14.05
N PHE A 10 34.02 -34.15 13.13
CA PHE A 10 33.36 -35.40 12.77
C PHE A 10 33.87 -35.98 11.43
N GLU A 11 35.02 -35.49 10.94
CA GLU A 11 35.63 -35.90 9.66
C GLU A 11 34.72 -35.59 8.43
N ILE A 12 33.77 -34.64 8.57
CA ILE A 12 32.87 -34.24 7.51
C ILE A 12 33.47 -33.03 6.79
N THR A 13 33.78 -33.20 5.50
CA THR A 13 34.25 -32.11 4.64
C THR A 13 33.07 -31.53 3.85
N PRO A 14 32.71 -30.26 4.05
CA PRO A 14 31.61 -29.65 3.29
C PRO A 14 31.99 -29.54 1.80
N LYS A 15 31.07 -29.91 0.91
CA LYS A 15 31.28 -29.80 -0.54
C LYS A 15 31.22 -28.35 -1.04
N ILE A 16 30.50 -27.50 -0.34
CA ILE A 16 30.37 -26.07 -0.65
C ILE A 16 30.49 -25.30 0.66
N SER A 17 31.32 -24.26 0.64
CA SER A 17 31.47 -23.33 1.74
C SER A 17 31.30 -21.89 1.23
N ILE A 18 30.46 -21.12 1.89
CA ILE A 18 30.22 -19.71 1.58
C ILE A 18 30.87 -18.88 2.68
N HIS A 19 31.89 -18.09 2.34
CA HIS A 19 32.73 -17.40 3.32
C HIS A 19 32.40 -15.91 3.49
N SER A 20 31.51 -15.34 2.65
CA SER A 20 31.35 -13.89 2.54
C SER A 20 29.91 -13.38 2.60
N SER A 21 28.93 -14.23 2.95
CA SER A 21 27.54 -13.80 2.99
C SER A 21 26.70 -14.66 3.92
N ASN A 22 25.69 -14.05 4.53
CA ASN A 22 24.73 -14.67 5.42
C ASN A 22 23.32 -14.75 4.80
N SER A 23 23.20 -14.48 3.50
CA SER A 23 21.91 -14.47 2.80
C SER A 23 21.59 -15.86 2.22
N TRP A 24 20.33 -16.31 2.38
CA TRP A 24 19.83 -17.53 1.72
C TRP A 24 19.98 -17.48 0.18
N ARG A 25 19.96 -16.27 -0.41
CA ARG A 25 20.17 -16.05 -1.85
C ARG A 25 21.56 -16.45 -2.29
N ASP A 26 22.57 -16.14 -1.49
CA ASP A 26 23.96 -16.51 -1.82
C ASP A 26 24.18 -18.01 -1.72
N ILE A 27 23.44 -18.67 -0.83
CA ILE A 27 23.40 -20.13 -0.77
C ILE A 27 22.85 -20.68 -2.08
N LEU A 28 21.74 -20.17 -2.57
CA LEU A 28 21.14 -20.59 -3.83
C LEU A 28 22.04 -20.30 -5.04
N ILE A 29 22.66 -19.13 -5.10
CA ILE A 29 23.62 -18.76 -6.16
C ILE A 29 24.85 -19.68 -6.14
N ALA A 30 25.37 -19.99 -4.97
CA ALA A 30 26.50 -20.91 -4.84
C ALA A 30 26.13 -22.33 -5.28
N LEU A 31 24.93 -22.79 -4.95
CA LEU A 31 24.41 -24.08 -5.39
C LEU A 31 24.21 -24.12 -6.91
N ASP A 32 23.62 -23.10 -7.51
CA ASP A 32 23.43 -23.01 -8.96
C ASP A 32 24.75 -23.08 -9.73
N ARG A 33 25.82 -22.52 -9.17
CA ARG A 33 27.15 -22.51 -9.78
C ARG A 33 27.95 -23.83 -9.63
N SER A 34 27.77 -24.50 -8.49
CA SER A 34 28.70 -25.53 -8.06
C SER A 34 28.03 -26.88 -7.82
N PHE A 35 26.74 -26.96 -7.60
CA PHE A 35 26.03 -28.18 -7.26
C PHE A 35 24.54 -28.12 -7.63
N PRO A 36 24.18 -28.49 -8.88
CA PRO A 36 22.76 -28.52 -9.30
C PRO A 36 21.93 -29.40 -8.38
N VAL A 37 20.86 -28.86 -7.83
CA VAL A 37 20.03 -29.52 -6.81
C VAL A 37 18.82 -30.27 -7.38
N VAL A 38 18.63 -30.28 -8.68
CA VAL A 38 17.52 -30.97 -9.36
C VAL A 38 17.52 -32.45 -8.98
N ASN A 39 16.38 -32.97 -8.50
CA ASN A 39 16.18 -34.33 -8.03
C ASN A 39 17.08 -34.73 -6.84
N GLN A 40 17.71 -33.79 -6.13
CA GLN A 40 18.47 -34.09 -4.92
C GLN A 40 17.55 -33.99 -3.70
N SER A 41 17.80 -34.85 -2.69
CA SER A 41 17.19 -34.73 -1.37
C SER A 41 18.10 -33.92 -0.47
N ILE A 42 17.61 -32.82 0.07
CA ILE A 42 18.36 -31.90 0.92
C ILE A 42 17.72 -31.90 2.30
N ALA A 43 18.52 -32.22 3.32
CA ALA A 43 18.11 -32.16 4.71
C ALA A 43 18.45 -30.77 5.27
N LEU A 44 17.45 -30.11 5.84
CA LEU A 44 17.61 -28.81 6.50
C LEU A 44 17.07 -28.88 7.93
N GLU A 45 17.72 -28.18 8.83
CA GLU A 45 17.21 -27.98 10.18
C GLU A 45 15.86 -27.26 10.11
N GLU A 46 14.87 -27.76 10.85
CA GLU A 46 13.56 -27.13 10.90
C GLU A 46 13.63 -25.82 11.72
N SER A 47 13.71 -24.69 11.03
CA SER A 47 13.53 -23.37 11.63
C SER A 47 12.63 -22.54 10.73
N GLU A 48 11.84 -21.65 11.33
CA GLU A 48 10.98 -20.76 10.55
C GLU A 48 11.78 -19.71 9.75
N SER A 49 13.07 -19.52 10.07
CA SER A 49 13.94 -18.56 9.39
C SER A 49 14.43 -19.00 8.01
N ILE A 50 14.25 -20.28 7.64
CA ILE A 50 14.76 -20.81 6.37
C ILE A 50 13.66 -21.09 5.32
N TYR A 51 12.44 -20.60 5.49
CA TYR A 51 11.36 -20.82 4.52
C TYR A 51 11.71 -20.34 3.12
N SER A 52 12.35 -19.19 2.99
CA SER A 52 12.79 -18.64 1.69
C SER A 52 13.84 -19.53 1.03
N LEU A 53 14.76 -20.11 1.80
CA LEU A 53 15.74 -21.08 1.31
C LEU A 53 15.06 -22.38 0.86
N ILE A 54 14.11 -22.89 1.64
CA ILE A 54 13.34 -24.09 1.30
C ILE A 54 12.61 -23.89 -0.03
N SER A 55 11.83 -22.81 -0.14
CA SER A 55 11.09 -22.49 -1.37
C SER A 55 12.00 -22.30 -2.58
N GLY A 56 13.17 -21.69 -2.37
CA GLY A 56 14.19 -21.52 -3.42
C GLY A 56 14.82 -22.84 -3.88
N LEU A 57 15.01 -23.79 -2.98
CA LEU A 57 15.53 -25.14 -3.29
C LEU A 57 14.47 -26.00 -4.00
N GLU A 58 13.22 -25.96 -3.53
CA GLU A 58 12.10 -26.69 -4.13
C GLU A 58 11.79 -26.17 -5.55
N ALA A 59 11.87 -24.85 -5.76
CA ALA A 59 11.74 -24.24 -7.09
C ALA A 59 12.83 -24.69 -8.08
N ARG A 60 13.98 -25.15 -7.58
CA ARG A 60 15.09 -25.75 -8.35
C ARG A 60 14.97 -27.25 -8.51
N GLY A 61 13.85 -27.84 -8.11
CA GLY A 61 13.57 -29.27 -8.21
C GLY A 61 14.24 -30.13 -7.14
N ALA A 62 14.67 -29.55 -6.02
CA ALA A 62 15.15 -30.31 -4.87
C ALA A 62 13.97 -30.84 -4.05
N ARG A 63 14.17 -31.99 -3.41
CA ARG A 63 13.30 -32.49 -2.35
C ARG A 63 13.87 -32.08 -1.00
N VAL A 64 13.18 -31.18 -0.28
CA VAL A 64 13.65 -30.72 1.02
C VAL A 64 13.06 -31.59 2.14
N VAL A 65 13.92 -32.08 3.02
CA VAL A 65 13.57 -32.86 4.21
C VAL A 65 13.90 -32.00 5.44
N LYS A 66 12.87 -31.64 6.21
CA LYS A 66 13.02 -30.85 7.43
C LYS A 66 13.39 -31.76 8.60
N ILE A 67 14.44 -31.40 9.33
CA ILE A 67 14.93 -32.16 10.49
C ILE A 67 14.72 -31.29 11.75
N PRO A 68 13.85 -31.69 12.69
CA PRO A 68 13.67 -30.98 13.95
C PRO A 68 14.86 -31.24 14.88
N LEU A 69 15.77 -30.27 15.01
CA LEU A 69 16.98 -30.49 15.81
C LEU A 69 16.88 -30.04 17.28
N PHE A 70 16.12 -29.02 17.65
CA PHE A 70 15.87 -28.64 19.07
C PHE A 70 14.68 -27.69 19.22
N THR A 71 13.72 -28.05 20.08
CA THR A 71 12.75 -27.11 20.67
C THR A 71 12.77 -27.23 22.18
N ALA A 72 13.22 -26.20 22.90
CA ALA A 72 12.92 -26.09 24.33
C ALA A 72 11.40 -25.98 24.50
N PRO A 73 10.76 -26.74 25.41
CA PRO A 73 9.31 -26.69 25.56
C PRO A 73 8.85 -25.26 25.88
N LEU A 74 7.92 -24.73 25.09
CA LEU A 74 7.33 -23.39 25.28
C LEU A 74 6.68 -23.22 26.66
N SER A 75 6.30 -24.32 27.31
CA SER A 75 5.76 -24.35 28.67
C SER A 75 6.71 -23.75 29.72
N THR A 76 8.01 -23.74 29.47
CA THR A 76 9.01 -23.15 30.37
C THR A 76 8.98 -21.62 30.38
N TRP A 77 8.41 -21.00 29.35
CA TRP A 77 8.36 -19.54 29.16
C TRP A 77 7.01 -18.92 29.54
N ALA A 78 5.97 -19.74 29.79
CA ALA A 78 4.61 -19.26 29.99
C ALA A 78 4.44 -18.18 31.08
N PRO A 79 5.01 -18.30 32.30
CA PRO A 79 4.86 -17.27 33.33
C PRO A 79 5.52 -15.94 32.93
N VAL A 80 6.72 -16.01 32.38
CA VAL A 80 7.51 -14.83 31.94
C VAL A 80 6.87 -14.15 30.75
N ALA A 81 6.28 -14.94 29.83
CA ALA A 81 5.64 -14.41 28.64
C ALA A 81 4.36 -13.64 28.96
N THR A 82 3.56 -14.09 29.93
CA THR A 82 2.34 -13.38 30.33
C THR A 82 2.67 -12.00 30.90
N ASP A 83 3.59 -11.95 31.85
CA ASP A 83 4.05 -10.70 32.46
C ASP A 83 4.68 -9.76 31.42
N PHE A 84 5.50 -10.29 30.51
CA PHE A 84 6.11 -9.52 29.43
C PHE A 84 5.05 -8.89 28.51
N PHE A 85 4.02 -9.64 28.08
CA PHE A 85 2.98 -9.09 27.21
C PHE A 85 2.09 -8.07 27.92
N GLU A 86 1.84 -8.23 29.23
CA GLU A 86 1.11 -7.24 30.02
C GLU A 86 1.89 -5.92 30.14
N GLN A 87 3.19 -5.99 30.42
CA GLN A 87 4.07 -4.81 30.46
C GLN A 87 4.21 -4.15 29.08
N LEU A 88 4.25 -4.95 28.00
CA LEU A 88 4.30 -4.45 26.64
C LEU A 88 3.01 -3.69 26.29
N GLU A 89 1.85 -4.23 26.61
CA GLU A 89 0.54 -3.59 26.44
C GLU A 89 0.41 -2.31 27.30
N ALA A 90 1.01 -2.30 28.48
CA ALA A 90 1.06 -1.12 29.35
C ALA A 90 2.02 -0.02 28.87
N GLY A 91 2.84 -0.30 27.81
CA GLY A 91 3.79 0.67 27.26
C GLY A 91 5.01 0.91 28.16
N GLU A 92 5.36 -0.05 29.02
CA GLU A 92 6.50 0.08 29.94
C GLU A 92 7.85 -0.03 29.24
N PHE A 93 7.90 -0.62 28.03
CA PHE A 93 9.10 -0.69 27.22
C PHE A 93 9.16 0.46 26.20
N HIS A 94 10.35 0.99 25.97
CA HIS A 94 10.59 2.02 24.95
C HIS A 94 11.26 1.44 23.70
N ILE A 95 12.08 0.41 23.89
CA ILE A 95 12.88 -0.24 22.86
C ILE A 95 12.69 -1.74 22.98
N ILE A 96 12.49 -2.40 21.83
CA ILE A 96 12.46 -3.85 21.72
C ILE A 96 13.55 -4.27 20.75
N LEU A 97 14.49 -5.05 21.22
CA LEU A 97 15.62 -5.54 20.44
C LEU A 97 15.46 -7.04 20.16
N PHE A 98 15.50 -7.41 18.91
CA PHE A 98 15.55 -8.80 18.46
C PHE A 98 16.99 -9.16 18.07
N PRO A 99 17.71 -9.92 18.91
CA PRO A 99 19.13 -10.20 18.70
C PRO A 99 19.41 -11.31 17.68
N SER A 100 18.39 -12.05 17.25
CA SER A 100 18.53 -13.09 16.23
C SER A 100 17.18 -13.46 15.59
N PRO A 101 17.22 -14.13 14.41
CA PRO A 101 16.05 -14.68 13.74
C PRO A 101 15.20 -15.58 14.64
N GLU A 102 15.82 -16.44 15.45
CA GLU A 102 15.13 -17.37 16.34
C GLU A 102 14.34 -16.63 17.43
N ASN A 103 14.87 -15.52 17.94
CA ASN A 103 14.17 -14.71 18.94
C ASN A 103 12.94 -14.01 18.35
N ALA A 104 13.01 -13.54 17.13
CA ALA A 104 11.88 -12.98 16.40
C ALA A 104 10.77 -14.03 16.19
N VAL A 105 11.13 -15.23 15.76
CA VAL A 105 10.21 -16.36 15.60
C VAL A 105 9.55 -16.75 16.93
N ARG A 106 10.34 -16.90 18.00
CA ARG A 106 9.84 -17.24 19.34
C ARG A 106 8.85 -16.21 19.86
N PHE A 107 9.15 -14.92 19.72
CA PHE A 107 8.24 -13.84 20.08
C PHE A 107 6.88 -13.99 19.37
N CYS A 108 6.89 -14.17 18.06
CA CYS A 108 5.66 -14.35 17.27
C CYS A 108 4.86 -15.60 17.70
N THR A 109 5.57 -16.69 17.99
CA THR A 109 4.95 -17.94 18.44
C THR A 109 4.29 -17.80 19.81
N LEU A 110 4.98 -17.16 20.76
CA LEU A 110 4.45 -16.87 22.08
C LEU A 110 3.23 -15.94 21.99
N ALA A 111 3.31 -14.87 21.19
CA ALA A 111 2.20 -13.97 21.00
C ALA A 111 0.93 -14.67 20.45
N LYS A 112 1.09 -15.63 19.53
CA LYS A 112 -0.02 -16.47 19.06
C LYS A 112 -0.62 -17.33 20.17
N GLN A 113 0.21 -17.98 20.97
CA GLN A 113 -0.23 -18.86 22.07
C GLN A 113 -1.00 -18.13 23.16
N PHE A 114 -0.59 -16.90 23.46
CA PHE A 114 -1.25 -16.05 24.46
C PHE A 114 -2.43 -15.26 23.90
N GLY A 115 -2.96 -15.63 22.73
CA GLY A 115 -4.13 -15.00 22.11
C GLY A 115 -3.90 -13.57 21.60
N ARG A 116 -2.64 -13.11 21.56
CA ARG A 116 -2.24 -11.78 21.11
C ARG A 116 -1.94 -11.72 19.60
N ALA A 117 -2.10 -12.81 18.88
CA ALA A 117 -1.77 -12.90 17.45
C ALA A 117 -2.46 -11.85 16.55
N LYS A 118 -3.63 -11.35 16.96
CA LYS A 118 -4.36 -10.30 16.23
C LYS A 118 -3.90 -8.88 16.59
N LEU A 119 -3.25 -8.73 17.74
CA LEU A 119 -2.82 -7.43 18.28
C LEU A 119 -1.32 -7.18 18.05
N THR A 120 -0.56 -8.22 17.70
CA THR A 120 0.90 -8.21 17.73
C THR A 120 1.55 -7.14 16.84
N PRO A 121 1.14 -6.90 15.58
CA PRO A 121 1.71 -5.81 14.80
C PRO A 121 1.54 -4.45 15.46
N HIS A 122 0.34 -4.16 15.99
CA HIS A 122 0.04 -2.89 16.65
C HIS A 122 0.65 -2.76 18.05
N LEU A 123 0.94 -3.88 18.71
CA LEU A 123 1.60 -3.89 20.01
C LEU A 123 2.99 -3.25 19.98
N LEU A 124 3.68 -3.38 18.85
CA LEU A 124 5.02 -2.83 18.68
C LEU A 124 5.07 -1.42 18.07
N ASP A 125 3.95 -0.89 17.58
CA ASP A 125 3.90 0.41 16.90
C ASP A 125 4.37 1.58 17.81
N ASN A 126 4.14 1.43 19.12
CA ASN A 126 4.57 2.41 20.12
C ASN A 126 6.00 2.22 20.64
N HIS A 127 6.72 1.20 20.15
CA HIS A 127 8.05 0.84 20.60
C HIS A 127 9.06 1.03 19.48
N LEU A 128 10.31 1.33 19.82
CA LEU A 128 11.41 1.31 18.87
C LEU A 128 11.81 -0.15 18.64
N VAL A 129 11.57 -0.66 17.44
CA VAL A 129 11.84 -2.06 17.08
C VAL A 129 13.17 -2.16 16.36
N LEU A 130 14.13 -2.83 16.97
CA LEU A 130 15.49 -2.98 16.48
C LEU A 130 15.79 -4.46 16.20
N ALA A 131 16.46 -4.74 15.10
CA ALA A 131 16.85 -6.10 14.72
C ALA A 131 18.36 -6.19 14.50
N ILE A 132 19.01 -7.23 15.02
CA ILE A 132 20.40 -7.52 14.70
C ILE A 132 20.41 -8.48 13.51
N GLY A 133 20.98 -7.99 12.40
CA GLY A 133 21.04 -8.67 11.11
C GLY A 133 19.76 -8.48 10.27
N LYS A 134 19.98 -8.41 8.96
CA LYS A 134 18.89 -8.24 7.97
C LYS A 134 17.89 -9.40 7.99
N ASP A 135 18.36 -10.64 8.22
CA ASP A 135 17.49 -11.82 8.30
C ASP A 135 16.48 -11.73 9.45
N THR A 136 16.90 -11.15 10.59
CA THR A 136 16.01 -10.90 11.74
C THR A 136 14.93 -9.86 11.38
N ALA A 137 15.32 -8.81 10.68
CA ALA A 137 14.41 -7.77 10.21
C ALA A 137 13.41 -8.31 9.19
N GLU A 138 13.86 -9.15 8.25
CA GLU A 138 12.99 -9.80 7.26
C GLU A 138 11.91 -10.66 7.94
N ILE A 139 12.29 -11.48 8.91
CA ILE A 139 11.35 -12.33 9.66
C ILE A 139 10.27 -11.52 10.38
N LEU A 140 10.65 -10.39 10.96
CA LEU A 140 9.70 -9.50 11.62
C LEU A 140 8.77 -8.82 10.61
N SER A 141 9.34 -8.34 9.50
CA SER A 141 8.59 -7.66 8.43
C SER A 141 7.58 -8.60 7.76
N ASP A 142 7.95 -9.85 7.50
CA ASP A 142 7.07 -10.90 6.96
C ASP A 142 5.84 -11.18 7.84
N ARG A 143 5.96 -10.88 9.13
CA ARG A 143 4.89 -11.04 10.11
C ARG A 143 4.13 -9.75 10.40
N GLY A 144 4.39 -8.69 9.63
CA GLY A 144 3.68 -7.42 9.69
C GLY A 144 4.23 -6.43 10.72
N PHE A 145 5.41 -6.70 11.32
CA PHE A 145 6.05 -5.74 12.22
C PHE A 145 6.86 -4.70 11.45
N THR A 146 6.79 -3.45 11.88
CA THR A 146 7.68 -2.40 11.39
C THR A 146 9.00 -2.47 12.16
N VAL A 147 10.11 -2.70 11.47
CA VAL A 147 11.46 -2.66 12.03
C VAL A 147 12.04 -1.27 11.79
N ASP A 148 12.37 -0.56 12.85
CA ASP A 148 12.88 0.82 12.77
C ASP A 148 14.36 0.89 12.36
N TYR A 149 15.13 -0.14 12.70
CA TYR A 149 16.52 -0.27 12.29
C TYR A 149 16.98 -1.72 12.33
N SER A 150 17.78 -2.12 11.34
CA SER A 150 18.49 -3.40 11.34
C SER A 150 19.98 -3.19 11.11
N THR A 151 20.82 -3.94 11.84
CA THR A 151 22.27 -3.87 11.70
C THR A 151 22.77 -4.62 10.47
N GLU A 152 23.94 -4.22 9.97
CA GLU A 152 24.63 -4.96 8.89
C GLU A 152 25.28 -6.24 9.44
N THR A 153 25.73 -6.23 10.69
CA THR A 153 26.30 -7.41 11.35
C THR A 153 25.23 -8.33 11.92
N THR A 154 25.49 -9.61 11.98
CA THR A 154 24.67 -10.62 12.65
C THR A 154 25.23 -11.00 14.04
N ASP A 155 26.41 -10.48 14.42
CA ASP A 155 26.96 -10.66 15.76
C ASP A 155 26.21 -9.76 16.76
N PRO A 156 25.62 -10.33 17.84
CA PRO A 156 24.84 -9.54 18.78
C PRO A 156 25.62 -8.46 19.51
N VAL A 157 26.91 -8.66 19.77
CA VAL A 157 27.75 -7.68 20.50
C VAL A 157 28.11 -6.53 19.57
N GLU A 158 28.57 -6.81 18.37
CA GLU A 158 28.87 -5.79 17.35
C GLU A 158 27.59 -5.05 16.95
N GLY A 159 26.47 -5.76 16.82
CA GLY A 159 25.18 -5.14 16.47
C GLY A 159 24.68 -4.17 17.53
N VAL A 160 24.86 -4.46 18.82
CA VAL A 160 24.52 -3.51 19.89
C VAL A 160 25.41 -2.27 19.82
N GLU A 161 26.70 -2.41 19.54
CA GLU A 161 27.59 -1.24 19.37
C GLU A 161 27.23 -0.41 18.13
N GLU A 162 26.87 -1.06 17.02
CA GLU A 162 26.35 -0.36 15.84
C GLU A 162 25.08 0.43 16.16
N ILE A 163 24.10 -0.19 16.84
CA ILE A 163 22.86 0.47 17.28
C ILE A 163 23.17 1.68 18.17
N LYS A 164 24.07 1.56 19.13
CA LYS A 164 24.46 2.67 20.03
C LYS A 164 24.93 3.89 19.25
N THR A 165 25.66 3.72 18.17
CA THR A 165 26.13 4.84 17.34
C THR A 165 25.00 5.53 16.57
N GLN A 166 23.95 4.79 16.23
CA GLN A 166 22.82 5.25 15.41
C GLN A 166 21.58 5.61 16.23
N ILE A 167 21.50 5.24 17.51
CA ILE A 167 20.27 5.31 18.31
C ILE A 167 19.65 6.71 18.33
N SER A 168 20.45 7.76 18.40
CA SER A 168 19.95 9.15 18.41
C SER A 168 19.27 9.52 17.08
N GLN A 169 19.79 9.03 15.96
CA GLN A 169 19.23 9.28 14.63
C GLN A 169 17.96 8.46 14.44
N ILE A 170 17.98 7.18 14.83
CA ILE A 170 16.83 6.26 14.76
C ILE A 170 15.67 6.80 15.61
N THR A 171 15.96 7.20 16.87
CA THR A 171 14.95 7.79 17.77
C THR A 171 14.40 9.10 17.22
N LYS A 172 15.25 9.93 16.59
CA LYS A 172 14.83 11.16 15.94
C LYS A 172 13.95 10.88 14.72
N GLN A 173 14.29 9.92 13.90
CA GLN A 173 13.45 9.47 12.77
C GLN A 173 12.09 8.95 13.26
N LYS A 174 12.06 8.09 14.27
CA LYS A 174 10.80 7.60 14.83
C LYS A 174 10.01 8.70 15.54
N SER A 175 10.66 9.64 16.21
CA SER A 175 9.98 10.81 16.80
C SER A 175 9.52 11.80 15.74
N ILE A 176 10.18 11.91 14.59
CA ILE A 176 9.67 12.66 13.42
C ILE A 176 8.43 11.95 12.86
N ILE A 177 8.45 10.64 12.73
CA ILE A 177 7.27 9.85 12.35
C ILE A 177 6.16 9.99 13.41
N ARG A 178 6.49 10.00 14.71
CA ARG A 178 5.53 10.28 15.80
C ARG A 178 5.09 11.73 15.87
N VAL A 179 5.95 12.70 15.59
CA VAL A 179 5.61 14.13 15.53
C VAL A 179 4.86 14.44 14.23
N SER A 180 5.13 13.72 13.15
CA SER A 180 4.28 13.77 11.97
C SER A 180 2.92 13.09 12.22
N MET A 181 2.85 12.07 13.06
CA MET A 181 1.59 11.53 13.61
C MET A 181 0.95 12.42 14.69
N SER A 182 1.70 13.39 15.27
CA SER A 182 1.26 14.39 16.27
C SER A 182 1.42 15.85 15.80
N GLY A 183 1.77 16.08 14.53
CA GLY A 183 1.69 17.39 13.85
C GLY A 183 0.29 17.98 14.00
N PRO A 184 0.02 19.24 13.59
CA PRO A 184 -1.30 19.81 13.73
C PRO A 184 -2.25 18.87 13.04
N THR A 185 -2.78 17.94 13.80
CA THR A 185 -3.73 16.96 13.39
C THR A 185 -4.88 17.78 12.81
N THR A 186 -5.03 17.72 11.48
CA THR A 186 -6.39 17.83 10.98
C THR A 186 -7.10 16.72 11.72
N ASN A 187 -7.72 17.08 12.84
CA ASN A 187 -8.32 16.10 13.75
C ASN A 187 -9.52 15.55 13.01
N ASN A 188 -9.31 14.57 12.12
CA ASN A 188 -10.36 13.93 11.34
C ASN A 188 -11.42 13.28 12.26
N SER A 189 -11.14 13.23 13.55
CA SER A 189 -12.07 12.85 14.61
C SER A 189 -12.73 14.03 15.30
N ASP A 190 -12.43 15.29 14.95
CA ASP A 190 -13.08 16.45 15.56
C ASP A 190 -14.49 16.62 14.98
N PRO A 191 -15.55 16.34 15.76
CA PRO A 191 -16.94 16.50 15.30
C PRO A 191 -17.31 17.96 14.97
N ASN A 192 -16.49 18.92 15.41
CA ASN A 192 -16.69 20.35 15.16
C ASN A 192 -15.99 20.82 13.87
N ALA A 193 -15.15 20.00 13.26
CA ALA A 193 -14.52 20.35 12.00
C ALA A 193 -15.59 20.52 10.91
N PRO A 194 -15.55 21.59 10.10
CA PRO A 194 -16.63 21.92 9.15
C PRO A 194 -16.99 20.78 8.20
N TRP A 195 -15.99 20.04 7.74
CA TRP A 195 -16.13 18.91 6.80
C TRP A 195 -16.53 17.58 7.48
N TYR A 196 -16.44 17.48 8.82
CA TYR A 196 -16.67 16.20 9.54
C TYR A 196 -18.08 15.64 9.28
N ASN A 197 -19.08 16.49 9.29
CA ASN A 197 -20.48 16.13 9.08
C ASN A 197 -20.94 16.25 7.62
N SER A 198 -20.02 16.46 6.66
CA SER A 198 -20.36 16.44 5.24
C SER A 198 -20.94 15.07 4.83
N PRO A 199 -21.83 15.02 3.81
CA PRO A 199 -22.40 13.75 3.34
C PRO A 199 -21.34 12.72 2.97
N PHE A 200 -20.23 13.14 2.34
CA PHE A 200 -19.12 12.27 1.97
C PHE A 200 -18.43 11.63 3.20
N MET A 201 -18.08 12.44 4.21
CA MET A 201 -17.40 11.91 5.39
C MET A 201 -18.32 11.04 6.25
N LYS A 202 -19.60 11.35 6.34
CA LYS A 202 -20.60 10.47 6.96
C LYS A 202 -20.70 9.13 6.22
N ALA A 203 -20.80 9.16 4.89
CA ALA A 203 -20.85 7.94 4.10
C ALA A 203 -19.58 7.09 4.27
N CYS A 204 -18.38 7.68 4.34
CA CYS A 204 -17.15 6.97 4.64
C CYS A 204 -17.19 6.23 5.99
N ARG A 205 -17.93 6.75 6.98
CA ARG A 205 -18.12 6.14 8.31
C ARG A 205 -19.33 5.19 8.38
N GLY A 206 -20.04 4.98 7.24
CA GLY A 206 -21.26 4.16 7.23
C GLY A 206 -22.45 4.82 7.93
N GLU A 207 -22.43 6.13 8.11
CA GLU A 207 -23.51 6.91 8.75
C GLU A 207 -24.57 7.33 7.74
N PRO A 208 -25.85 7.50 8.18
CA PRO A 208 -26.91 8.00 7.32
C PRO A 208 -26.63 9.42 6.80
N THR A 209 -27.06 9.68 5.57
CA THR A 209 -26.94 10.97 4.89
C THR A 209 -28.28 11.38 4.28
N ASP A 210 -28.57 12.68 4.17
CA ASP A 210 -29.79 13.18 3.57
C ASP A 210 -29.84 12.94 2.05
N VAL A 211 -28.66 12.89 1.43
CA VAL A 211 -28.46 12.55 0.02
C VAL A 211 -27.27 11.59 -0.10
N THR A 212 -27.24 10.77 -1.14
CA THR A 212 -26.05 9.98 -1.48
C THR A 212 -24.96 10.91 -2.02
N PRO A 213 -23.81 11.03 -1.35
CA PRO A 213 -22.73 11.89 -1.84
C PRO A 213 -22.14 11.36 -3.13
N ILE A 214 -21.76 12.30 -4.01
CA ILE A 214 -21.14 12.00 -5.30
C ILE A 214 -19.84 12.78 -5.51
N TRP A 215 -18.83 12.12 -6.02
CA TRP A 215 -17.68 12.71 -6.68
C TRP A 215 -17.24 11.82 -7.86
N MET A 216 -16.35 12.28 -8.72
CA MET A 216 -15.96 11.51 -9.89
C MET A 216 -14.45 11.42 -10.03
N MET A 217 -13.93 10.20 -10.20
CA MET A 217 -12.52 9.99 -10.54
C MET A 217 -12.17 10.72 -11.84
N ARG A 218 -11.10 11.54 -11.80
CA ARG A 218 -10.70 12.47 -12.87
C ARG A 218 -11.71 13.62 -13.11
N GLN A 219 -12.44 14.04 -12.08
CA GLN A 219 -13.42 15.15 -12.17
C GLN A 219 -12.80 16.45 -12.67
N ALA A 220 -11.53 16.75 -12.38
CA ALA A 220 -10.75 17.76 -13.09
C ALA A 220 -9.96 17.06 -14.20
N GLY A 221 -10.32 17.27 -15.44
CA GLY A 221 -9.73 16.47 -16.51
C GLY A 221 -9.91 17.02 -17.92
N ARG A 222 -9.37 16.30 -18.88
CA ARG A 222 -9.30 16.70 -20.31
C ARG A 222 -10.65 16.97 -20.97
N TYR A 223 -11.75 16.53 -20.40
CA TYR A 223 -13.10 16.82 -20.91
C TYR A 223 -13.54 18.27 -20.63
N MET A 224 -12.96 18.94 -19.63
CA MET A 224 -13.26 20.34 -19.28
C MET A 224 -12.45 21.32 -20.15
N SER A 225 -13.12 22.37 -20.66
CA SER A 225 -12.47 23.44 -21.42
C SER A 225 -11.42 24.20 -20.62
N GLU A 226 -11.74 24.50 -19.35
CA GLU A 226 -10.89 25.24 -18.43
C GLU A 226 -9.57 24.48 -18.16
N TYR A 227 -9.66 23.19 -17.94
CA TYR A 227 -8.47 22.36 -17.82
C TYR A 227 -7.62 22.36 -19.10
N ARG A 228 -8.26 22.25 -20.28
CA ARG A 228 -7.54 22.29 -21.56
C ARG A 228 -6.84 23.63 -21.80
N GLU A 229 -7.45 24.74 -21.35
CA GLU A 229 -6.84 26.06 -21.42
C GLU A 229 -5.55 26.14 -20.60
N VAL A 230 -5.58 25.70 -19.34
CA VAL A 230 -4.38 25.61 -18.49
C VAL A 230 -3.33 24.72 -19.14
N ARG A 231 -3.72 23.52 -19.62
CA ARG A 231 -2.82 22.58 -20.29
C ARG A 231 -2.22 23.04 -21.61
N SER A 232 -2.82 24.03 -22.25
CA SER A 232 -2.26 24.64 -23.47
C SER A 232 -1.05 25.53 -23.19
N LYS A 233 -0.91 25.99 -21.94
CA LYS A 233 0.12 26.96 -21.49
C LYS A 233 1.27 26.28 -20.72
N THR A 234 1.12 25.03 -20.29
CA THR A 234 2.11 24.34 -19.46
C THR A 234 2.15 22.83 -19.75
N SER A 235 3.29 22.21 -19.53
CA SER A 235 3.41 20.75 -19.59
C SER A 235 2.65 20.08 -18.43
N PHE A 236 2.45 18.76 -18.50
CA PHE A 236 1.71 18.05 -17.43
C PHE A 236 2.49 18.04 -16.11
N LEU A 237 3.79 17.79 -16.16
CA LEU A 237 4.63 17.77 -14.95
C LEU A 237 4.78 19.17 -14.35
N GLU A 238 4.93 20.22 -15.19
CA GLU A 238 4.97 21.59 -14.69
C GLU A 238 3.64 21.99 -14.03
N LEU A 239 2.49 21.55 -14.58
CA LEU A 239 1.20 21.77 -13.94
C LEU A 239 1.15 21.07 -12.57
N CYS A 240 1.51 19.78 -12.51
CA CYS A 240 1.52 19.02 -11.25
C CYS A 240 2.48 19.60 -10.22
N ALA A 241 3.57 20.27 -10.67
CA ALA A 241 4.54 20.93 -9.80
C ALA A 241 4.12 22.35 -9.37
N ASN A 242 2.96 22.84 -9.78
CA ASN A 242 2.45 24.18 -9.45
C ASN A 242 1.21 24.10 -8.56
N PRO A 243 1.34 24.27 -7.23
CA PRO A 243 0.24 24.16 -6.29
C PRO A 243 -0.94 25.08 -6.59
N GLN A 244 -0.69 26.32 -7.03
CA GLN A 244 -1.73 27.30 -7.34
C GLN A 244 -2.56 26.88 -8.54
N LEU A 245 -1.92 26.43 -9.63
CA LEU A 245 -2.63 25.96 -10.82
C LEU A 245 -3.39 24.65 -10.55
N CYS A 246 -2.82 23.75 -9.77
CA CYS A 246 -3.49 22.52 -9.36
C CYS A 246 -4.76 22.81 -8.54
N SER A 247 -4.67 23.74 -7.59
CA SER A 247 -5.79 24.18 -6.78
C SER A 247 -6.87 24.86 -7.64
N GLU A 248 -6.49 25.78 -8.51
CA GLU A 248 -7.42 26.46 -9.43
C GLU A 248 -8.21 25.47 -10.29
N VAL A 249 -7.50 24.51 -10.91
CA VAL A 249 -8.11 23.45 -11.73
C VAL A 249 -9.09 22.61 -10.92
N MET A 250 -8.75 22.27 -9.68
CA MET A 250 -9.60 21.47 -8.81
C MET A 250 -10.82 22.24 -8.32
N CYS A 251 -10.63 23.46 -7.80
CA CYS A 251 -11.73 24.31 -7.32
C CYS A 251 -12.71 24.65 -8.44
N THR A 252 -12.20 24.91 -9.64
CA THR A 252 -13.04 25.11 -10.84
C THR A 252 -13.93 23.89 -11.12
N ALA A 253 -13.34 22.69 -11.08
CA ALA A 253 -14.10 21.45 -11.31
C ALA A 253 -15.18 21.23 -10.24
N VAL A 254 -14.84 21.37 -8.95
CA VAL A 254 -15.77 21.21 -7.83
C VAL A 254 -16.94 22.19 -7.96
N ASN A 255 -16.64 23.48 -8.16
CA ASN A 255 -17.67 24.52 -8.27
C ASN A 255 -18.59 24.32 -9.48
N ARG A 256 -18.03 23.87 -10.60
CA ARG A 256 -18.80 23.68 -11.83
C ARG A 256 -19.68 22.43 -11.79
N LEU A 257 -19.21 21.35 -11.16
CA LEU A 257 -19.90 20.07 -11.14
C LEU A 257 -20.88 19.93 -9.96
N GLY A 258 -20.68 20.65 -8.87
CA GLY A 258 -21.51 20.54 -7.67
C GLY A 258 -21.31 19.22 -6.88
N VAL A 259 -20.12 18.64 -6.95
CA VAL A 259 -19.76 17.39 -6.26
C VAL A 259 -19.57 17.57 -4.75
N ASP A 260 -19.64 16.48 -3.98
CA ASP A 260 -19.60 16.47 -2.52
C ASP A 260 -18.20 16.20 -1.94
N ALA A 261 -17.19 15.96 -2.78
CA ALA A 261 -15.80 15.85 -2.39
C ALA A 261 -14.86 16.30 -3.50
N ALA A 262 -13.74 16.92 -3.12
CA ALA A 262 -12.63 17.22 -4.00
C ALA A 262 -11.59 16.10 -3.94
N ILE A 263 -10.85 15.88 -5.03
CA ILE A 263 -9.64 15.05 -5.03
C ILE A 263 -8.48 15.90 -5.53
N ILE A 264 -7.29 15.80 -4.91
CA ILE A 264 -6.15 16.60 -5.35
C ILE A 264 -5.86 16.39 -6.84
N PHE A 265 -5.42 17.45 -7.51
CA PHE A 265 -4.92 17.34 -8.87
C PHE A 265 -3.45 16.90 -8.84
N SER A 266 -3.19 15.68 -9.24
CA SER A 266 -1.87 15.05 -9.34
C SER A 266 -1.93 13.85 -10.29
N ASP A 267 -0.85 13.07 -10.35
CA ASP A 267 -0.80 11.78 -11.04
C ASP A 267 -0.30 10.68 -10.10
N LEU A 268 -0.46 9.42 -10.49
CA LEU A 268 0.00 8.25 -9.72
C LEU A 268 1.52 8.10 -9.70
N LEU A 269 2.21 8.60 -10.75
CA LEU A 269 3.60 8.25 -11.05
C LEU A 269 4.68 9.21 -10.51
N PRO A 270 4.41 10.47 -10.12
CA PRO A 270 5.45 11.36 -9.61
C PRO A 270 6.28 10.77 -8.47
N ILE A 271 5.69 9.91 -7.64
CA ILE A 271 6.39 9.18 -6.56
C ILE A 271 7.55 8.31 -7.08
N LEU A 272 7.48 7.84 -8.31
CA LEU A 272 8.50 6.97 -8.91
C LEU A 272 9.80 7.71 -9.26
N VAL A 273 9.73 9.03 -9.49
CA VAL A 273 10.90 9.84 -9.85
C VAL A 273 11.95 9.84 -8.74
N PRO A 274 11.65 10.23 -7.50
CA PRO A 274 12.63 10.16 -6.41
C PRO A 274 13.02 8.72 -6.03
N MET A 275 12.23 7.72 -6.41
CA MET A 275 12.60 6.31 -6.25
C MET A 275 13.61 5.82 -7.28
N GLY A 276 13.98 6.64 -8.30
CA GLY A 276 15.00 6.32 -9.29
C GLY A 276 14.48 6.01 -10.69
N CYS A 277 13.20 6.30 -11.00
CA CYS A 277 12.65 6.16 -12.34
C CYS A 277 12.84 7.43 -13.18
N ASP A 278 13.26 7.25 -14.43
CA ASP A 278 13.32 8.30 -15.45
C ASP A 278 11.97 8.37 -16.18
N LEU A 279 11.06 9.19 -15.63
CA LEU A 279 9.66 9.31 -16.05
C LEU A 279 9.44 10.51 -16.96
N GLU A 280 8.83 10.27 -18.10
CA GLU A 280 8.36 11.30 -19.04
C GLU A 280 6.88 11.09 -19.40
N PHE A 281 6.15 12.18 -19.64
CA PHE A 281 4.78 12.15 -20.19
C PHE A 281 4.81 12.57 -21.66
N VAL A 282 4.87 11.59 -22.55
CA VAL A 282 4.95 11.80 -24.00
C VAL A 282 3.56 12.11 -24.56
N LYS A 283 3.48 13.12 -25.42
CA LYS A 283 2.22 13.54 -26.04
C LYS A 283 1.71 12.43 -26.97
N GLY A 284 0.57 11.85 -26.65
CA GLY A 284 -0.05 10.76 -27.42
C GLY A 284 0.18 9.38 -26.84
N ASP A 285 1.35 9.11 -26.27
CA ASP A 285 1.72 7.79 -25.74
C ASP A 285 1.46 7.64 -24.22
N GLY A 286 1.36 8.76 -23.50
CA GLY A 286 1.17 8.78 -22.06
C GLY A 286 2.49 8.69 -21.28
N PRO A 287 2.49 8.11 -20.07
CA PRO A 287 3.71 7.98 -19.27
C PRO A 287 4.66 6.93 -19.84
N VAL A 288 5.94 7.28 -19.90
CA VAL A 288 7.05 6.41 -20.34
C VAL A 288 8.14 6.46 -19.28
N ILE A 289 8.64 5.29 -18.88
CA ILE A 289 9.80 5.15 -18.01
C ILE A 289 10.96 4.64 -18.85
N HIS A 290 11.96 5.49 -19.06
CA HIS A 290 13.09 5.24 -19.96
C HIS A 290 14.10 4.23 -19.41
N ASN A 291 14.11 4.02 -18.10
CA ASN A 291 14.95 3.05 -17.40
C ASN A 291 14.12 1.99 -16.67
N PRO A 292 13.31 1.18 -17.37
CA PRO A 292 12.41 0.22 -16.71
C PRO A 292 13.19 -0.84 -15.93
N VAL A 293 12.54 -1.39 -14.90
CA VAL A 293 13.04 -2.52 -14.11
C VAL A 293 12.78 -3.80 -14.90
N ARG A 294 13.84 -4.57 -15.22
CA ARG A 294 13.71 -5.82 -15.98
C ARG A 294 14.30 -7.02 -15.24
N THR A 295 15.21 -6.78 -14.33
CA THR A 295 15.96 -7.81 -13.60
C THR A 295 16.07 -7.46 -12.13
N ALA A 296 16.45 -8.41 -11.30
CA ALA A 296 16.75 -8.18 -9.89
C ALA A 296 17.80 -7.08 -9.67
N ALA A 297 18.83 -7.01 -10.53
CA ALA A 297 19.86 -5.98 -10.46
C ALA A 297 19.32 -4.56 -10.71
N ASP A 298 18.24 -4.43 -11.48
CA ASP A 298 17.59 -3.11 -11.67
C ASP A 298 16.88 -2.63 -10.42
N ILE A 299 16.47 -3.55 -9.53
CA ILE A 299 15.78 -3.22 -8.27
C ILE A 299 16.75 -2.56 -7.29
N ASP A 300 18.03 -2.89 -7.33
CA ASP A 300 19.05 -2.30 -6.44
C ASP A 300 19.18 -0.76 -6.60
N ARG A 301 18.83 -0.23 -7.77
CA ARG A 301 18.80 1.21 -8.01
C ARG A 301 17.51 1.88 -7.53
N ILE A 302 16.44 1.11 -7.30
CA ILE A 302 15.18 1.61 -6.80
C ILE A 302 15.25 1.71 -5.29
N LYS A 303 15.08 2.91 -4.77
CA LYS A 303 15.16 3.17 -3.34
C LYS A 303 13.80 3.62 -2.80
N PRO A 304 13.43 3.19 -1.61
CA PRO A 304 12.24 3.73 -0.95
C PRO A 304 12.45 5.22 -0.66
N LEU A 305 11.36 5.97 -0.56
CA LEU A 305 11.41 7.35 -0.10
C LEU A 305 11.89 7.40 1.35
N GLU A 306 12.81 8.29 1.64
CA GLU A 306 13.28 8.58 3.00
C GLU A 306 12.51 9.75 3.62
N SER A 307 12.00 10.66 2.78
CA SER A 307 11.16 11.80 3.17
C SER A 307 10.22 12.21 2.03
N ASN A 308 9.25 13.09 2.34
CA ASN A 308 8.39 13.69 1.32
C ASN A 308 9.02 14.95 0.66
N ASP A 309 10.24 15.35 1.01
CA ASP A 309 10.88 16.56 0.47
C ASP A 309 10.92 16.59 -1.07
N PRO A 310 11.28 15.50 -1.78
CA PRO A 310 11.25 15.49 -3.24
C PRO A 310 9.86 15.65 -3.85
N LEU A 311 8.80 15.41 -3.06
CA LEU A 311 7.39 15.49 -3.44
C LEU A 311 6.66 16.65 -2.72
N GLN A 312 7.41 17.59 -2.15
CA GLN A 312 6.87 18.71 -1.38
C GLN A 312 5.83 19.52 -2.17
N PHE A 313 5.98 19.62 -3.48
CA PHE A 313 4.99 20.27 -4.35
C PHE A 313 3.59 19.64 -4.29
N VAL A 314 3.49 18.33 -4.02
CA VAL A 314 2.20 17.66 -3.81
C VAL A 314 1.61 18.04 -2.46
N MET A 315 2.43 18.09 -1.41
CA MET A 315 2.00 18.50 -0.07
C MET A 315 1.54 19.97 -0.08
N ASP A 316 2.25 20.81 -0.81
CA ASP A 316 1.88 22.21 -0.99
C ASP A 316 0.58 22.35 -1.83
N THR A 317 0.39 21.46 -2.82
CA THR A 317 -0.89 21.38 -3.56
C THR A 317 -2.04 21.00 -2.63
N VAL A 318 -1.86 20.03 -1.74
CA VAL A 318 -2.91 19.68 -0.76
C VAL A 318 -3.22 20.87 0.15
N LYS A 319 -2.21 21.54 0.70
CA LYS A 319 -2.38 22.72 1.57
C LYS A 319 -3.11 23.86 0.84
N GLN A 320 -2.66 24.17 -0.38
CA GLN A 320 -3.26 25.23 -1.19
C GLN A 320 -4.71 24.90 -1.53
N THR A 321 -4.97 23.68 -2.04
CA THR A 321 -6.32 23.23 -2.39
C THR A 321 -7.25 23.25 -1.15
N ARG A 322 -6.74 22.80 0.02
CA ARG A 322 -7.52 22.86 1.27
C ARG A 322 -7.90 24.30 1.66
N THR A 323 -6.99 25.25 1.42
CA THR A 323 -7.22 26.67 1.71
C THR A 323 -8.26 27.28 0.77
N ASP A 324 -8.24 26.92 -0.49
CA ASP A 324 -9.08 27.51 -1.54
C ASP A 324 -10.49 26.88 -1.62
N LEU A 325 -10.63 25.63 -1.15
CA LEU A 325 -11.93 24.95 -1.08
C LEU A 325 -12.80 25.47 0.06
N PRO A 326 -14.16 25.41 -0.07
CA PRO A 326 -15.05 25.61 1.05
C PRO A 326 -14.65 24.76 2.27
N ALA A 327 -14.81 25.32 3.47
CA ALA A 327 -14.35 24.67 4.70
C ALA A 327 -15.02 23.31 4.96
N ASP A 328 -16.25 23.12 4.51
CA ASP A 328 -17.07 21.90 4.63
C ASP A 328 -16.84 20.88 3.49
N MET A 329 -16.12 21.26 2.43
CA MET A 329 -15.78 20.37 1.32
C MET A 329 -14.60 19.46 1.69
N PRO A 330 -14.76 18.12 1.80
CA PRO A 330 -13.62 17.24 2.07
C PRO A 330 -12.70 17.12 0.87
N LEU A 331 -11.39 17.00 1.17
CA LEU A 331 -10.35 16.80 0.17
C LEU A 331 -9.79 15.38 0.27
N ILE A 332 -9.75 14.68 -0.87
CA ILE A 332 -9.21 13.33 -1.02
C ILE A 332 -7.78 13.43 -1.54
N GLY A 333 -6.82 12.86 -0.80
CA GLY A 333 -5.50 12.54 -1.30
C GLY A 333 -5.48 11.18 -1.99
N PHE A 334 -4.42 10.85 -2.72
CA PHE A 334 -4.35 9.53 -3.34
C PHE A 334 -2.92 9.07 -3.68
N ALA A 335 -2.79 7.77 -3.93
CA ALA A 335 -1.61 7.15 -4.51
C ALA A 335 -1.99 5.97 -5.40
N GLY A 336 -1.07 5.55 -6.27
CA GLY A 336 -1.15 4.26 -6.95
C GLY A 336 -0.88 3.13 -5.97
N SER A 337 -1.59 2.01 -6.11
CA SER A 337 -1.30 0.78 -5.36
C SER A 337 0.03 0.16 -5.81
N PRO A 338 0.69 -0.63 -4.96
CA PRO A 338 2.02 -1.17 -5.25
C PRO A 338 2.09 -1.95 -6.56
N PHE A 339 1.12 -2.82 -6.85
CA PHE A 339 1.11 -3.61 -8.09
C PHE A 339 1.01 -2.72 -9.34
N THR A 340 0.14 -1.73 -9.32
CA THR A 340 -0.01 -0.78 -10.43
C THR A 340 1.28 0.00 -10.65
N LEU A 341 1.93 0.51 -9.60
CA LEU A 341 3.19 1.24 -9.71
C LEU A 341 4.35 0.33 -10.15
N ALA A 342 4.47 -0.87 -9.56
CA ALA A 342 5.46 -1.87 -9.99
C ALA A 342 5.31 -2.20 -11.48
N SER A 343 4.08 -2.37 -11.93
CA SER A 343 3.80 -2.66 -13.34
C SER A 343 4.25 -1.53 -14.26
N TYR A 344 4.04 -0.25 -13.90
CA TYR A 344 4.58 0.89 -14.65
C TYR A 344 6.11 0.86 -14.68
N MET A 345 6.76 0.64 -13.52
CA MET A 345 8.21 0.57 -13.42
C MET A 345 8.80 -0.55 -14.28
N ILE A 346 8.12 -1.71 -14.32
CA ILE A 346 8.62 -2.89 -15.02
C ILE A 346 8.27 -2.85 -16.50
N GLU A 347 7.04 -2.51 -16.88
CA GLU A 347 6.64 -2.45 -18.31
C GLU A 347 7.26 -1.24 -19.02
N GLY A 348 7.60 -0.18 -18.29
CA GLY A 348 8.13 1.07 -18.87
C GLY A 348 7.04 1.98 -19.43
N GLY A 349 5.76 1.61 -19.29
CA GLY A 349 4.60 2.33 -19.80
C GLY A 349 3.34 1.47 -19.76
N SER A 350 2.36 1.77 -20.62
CA SER A 350 1.13 0.98 -20.70
C SER A 350 1.40 -0.43 -21.25
N SER A 351 0.72 -1.43 -20.72
CA SER A 351 0.84 -2.83 -21.16
C SER A 351 -0.54 -3.49 -21.28
N ARG A 352 -0.67 -4.45 -22.19
CA ARG A 352 -1.89 -5.27 -22.32
C ARG A 352 -1.79 -6.58 -21.55
N ASN A 353 -0.63 -7.21 -21.58
CA ASN A 353 -0.42 -8.57 -21.08
C ASN A 353 0.42 -8.61 -19.80
N TYR A 354 1.06 -7.50 -19.41
CA TYR A 354 1.94 -7.40 -18.24
C TYR A 354 3.02 -8.49 -18.22
N ALA A 355 3.60 -8.76 -19.40
CA ALA A 355 4.47 -9.91 -19.60
C ALA A 355 5.76 -9.80 -18.77
N PHE A 356 6.41 -8.63 -18.78
CA PHE A 356 7.61 -8.42 -17.95
C PHE A 356 7.28 -8.44 -16.47
N THR A 357 6.19 -7.80 -16.06
CA THR A 357 5.72 -7.76 -14.68
C THR A 357 5.48 -9.18 -14.14
N LYS A 358 4.70 -9.98 -14.88
CA LYS A 358 4.40 -11.36 -14.46
C LYS A 358 5.61 -12.27 -14.52
N THR A 359 6.51 -12.07 -15.48
CA THR A 359 7.76 -12.84 -15.56
C THR A 359 8.64 -12.60 -14.33
N LEU A 360 8.81 -11.34 -13.90
CA LEU A 360 9.55 -11.03 -12.68
C LEU A 360 8.83 -11.56 -11.43
N MET A 361 7.52 -11.34 -11.35
CA MET A 361 6.66 -11.75 -10.22
C MET A 361 6.72 -13.28 -9.98
N TYR A 362 6.67 -14.08 -11.05
CA TYR A 362 6.71 -15.54 -10.94
C TYR A 362 8.13 -16.10 -10.90
N GLY A 363 9.08 -15.42 -11.53
CA GLY A 363 10.43 -15.93 -11.75
C GLY A 363 11.42 -15.61 -10.63
N ASP A 364 11.21 -14.48 -9.91
CA ASP A 364 12.08 -14.05 -8.82
C ASP A 364 11.27 -13.42 -7.69
N HIS A 365 10.78 -14.27 -6.79
CA HIS A 365 9.95 -13.85 -5.67
C HIS A 365 10.67 -12.89 -4.72
N GLY A 366 12.00 -13.08 -4.53
CA GLY A 366 12.78 -12.21 -3.66
C GLY A 366 12.94 -10.80 -4.22
N ALA A 367 13.22 -10.70 -5.52
CA ALA A 367 13.31 -9.43 -6.22
C ALA A 367 11.94 -8.71 -6.26
N TRP A 368 10.87 -9.48 -6.52
CA TRP A 368 9.50 -8.96 -6.47
C TRP A 368 9.14 -8.41 -5.09
N ASP A 369 9.38 -9.18 -4.03
CA ASP A 369 9.11 -8.78 -2.66
C ASP A 369 9.86 -7.51 -2.27
N GLN A 370 11.16 -7.41 -2.59
CA GLN A 370 11.96 -6.22 -2.35
C GLN A 370 11.37 -4.97 -3.04
N LEU A 371 11.00 -5.08 -4.32
CA LEU A 371 10.36 -3.98 -5.05
C LEU A 371 9.04 -3.56 -4.40
N MET A 372 8.20 -4.53 -4.08
CA MET A 372 6.89 -4.29 -3.48
C MET A 372 6.99 -3.69 -2.08
N GLN A 373 7.99 -4.08 -1.29
CA GLN A 373 8.27 -3.47 0.02
C GLN A 373 8.73 -2.01 -0.12
N HIS A 374 9.66 -1.72 -1.07
CA HIS A 374 10.09 -0.34 -1.35
C HIS A 374 8.89 0.54 -1.72
N LEU A 375 8.00 0.03 -2.60
CA LEU A 375 6.79 0.73 -2.98
C LEU A 375 5.82 0.91 -1.80
N ALA A 376 5.58 -0.13 -1.01
CA ALA A 376 4.67 -0.03 0.13
C ALA A 376 5.14 1.00 1.15
N ASN A 377 6.44 1.03 1.48
CA ASN A 377 7.03 2.03 2.37
C ASN A 377 6.89 3.45 1.81
N SER A 378 7.22 3.64 0.53
CA SER A 378 7.13 4.94 -0.13
C SER A 378 5.70 5.45 -0.22
N ILE A 379 4.74 4.58 -0.58
CA ILE A 379 3.32 4.93 -0.66
C ILE A 379 2.77 5.30 0.73
N SER A 380 3.13 4.55 1.78
CA SER A 380 2.72 4.86 3.15
C SER A 380 3.19 6.26 3.56
N LEU A 381 4.48 6.55 3.36
CA LEU A 381 5.06 7.87 3.66
C LEU A 381 4.40 8.99 2.86
N TYR A 382 4.15 8.74 1.57
CA TYR A 382 3.53 9.70 0.66
C TYR A 382 2.08 10.04 1.05
N LEU A 383 1.29 9.01 1.43
CA LEU A 383 -0.09 9.22 1.89
C LEU A 383 -0.15 9.89 3.26
N LEU A 384 0.75 9.55 4.18
CA LEU A 384 0.89 10.22 5.47
C LEU A 384 1.16 11.72 5.26
N GLY A 385 2.09 12.08 4.37
CA GLY A 385 2.36 13.47 4.06
C GLY A 385 1.14 14.22 3.49
N GLN A 386 0.34 13.59 2.64
CA GLN A 386 -0.90 14.19 2.13
C GLN A 386 -1.95 14.40 3.24
N ILE A 387 -2.06 13.45 4.18
CA ILE A 387 -2.94 13.56 5.35
C ILE A 387 -2.49 14.73 6.23
N GLU A 388 -1.19 14.81 6.53
CA GLU A 388 -0.60 15.91 7.31
C GLU A 388 -0.75 17.27 6.63
N ALA A 389 -0.68 17.30 5.31
CA ALA A 389 -0.89 18.50 4.52
C ALA A 389 -2.35 18.96 4.50
N GLY A 390 -3.31 18.11 4.90
CA GLY A 390 -4.70 18.48 5.07
C GLY A 390 -5.72 17.67 4.27
N ALA A 391 -5.39 16.48 3.78
CA ALA A 391 -6.37 15.57 3.18
C ALA A 391 -7.22 14.89 4.26
N GLN A 392 -8.55 14.85 4.09
CA GLN A 392 -9.50 14.24 5.02
C GLN A 392 -9.74 12.75 4.76
N CYS A 393 -9.48 12.30 3.55
CA CYS A 393 -9.60 10.92 3.09
C CYS A 393 -8.47 10.64 2.11
N VAL A 394 -8.06 9.38 1.96
CA VAL A 394 -7.10 8.99 0.93
C VAL A 394 -7.60 7.79 0.12
N GLN A 395 -7.22 7.73 -1.16
CA GLN A 395 -7.57 6.61 -2.04
C GLN A 395 -6.34 5.93 -2.62
N LEU A 396 -6.34 4.59 -2.56
CA LEU A 396 -5.40 3.75 -3.30
C LEU A 396 -6.04 3.33 -4.63
N PHE A 397 -5.31 3.55 -5.73
CA PHE A 397 -5.75 3.17 -7.07
C PHE A 397 -4.96 1.96 -7.56
N ASP A 398 -5.63 0.79 -7.63
CA ASP A 398 -5.07 -0.41 -8.24
C ASP A 398 -5.69 -0.68 -9.63
N SER A 399 -5.40 0.24 -10.54
CA SER A 399 -6.02 0.27 -11.87
C SER A 399 -5.66 -0.92 -12.76
N TRP A 400 -4.59 -1.66 -12.44
CA TRP A 400 -4.08 -2.76 -13.24
C TRP A 400 -4.21 -4.13 -12.56
N ALA A 401 -4.72 -4.20 -11.33
CA ALA A 401 -4.93 -5.43 -10.58
C ALA A 401 -5.81 -6.47 -11.30
N GLY A 402 -6.69 -6.00 -12.18
CA GLY A 402 -7.60 -6.87 -12.92
C GLY A 402 -6.93 -7.88 -13.87
N CYS A 403 -5.64 -7.72 -14.17
CA CYS A 403 -4.88 -8.70 -14.93
C CYS A 403 -4.41 -9.90 -14.08
N LEU A 404 -4.58 -9.85 -12.76
CA LEU A 404 -4.20 -10.91 -11.84
C LEU A 404 -5.37 -11.87 -11.56
N SER A 405 -5.03 -13.14 -11.37
CA SER A 405 -5.95 -14.10 -10.75
C SER A 405 -6.17 -13.76 -9.26
N PHE A 406 -7.16 -14.40 -8.64
CA PHE A 406 -7.37 -14.26 -7.20
C PHE A 406 -6.14 -14.68 -6.39
N GLU A 407 -5.53 -15.82 -6.72
CA GLU A 407 -4.36 -16.34 -6.00
C GLU A 407 -3.12 -15.48 -6.25
N ASP A 408 -2.93 -14.96 -7.46
CA ASP A 408 -1.82 -14.04 -7.74
C ASP A 408 -1.96 -12.73 -6.94
N TYR A 409 -3.15 -12.13 -6.95
CA TYR A 409 -3.37 -10.91 -6.18
C TYR A 409 -3.15 -11.16 -4.69
N LYS A 410 -3.67 -12.26 -4.15
CA LYS A 410 -3.53 -12.66 -2.76
C LYS A 410 -2.07 -12.83 -2.35
N THR A 411 -1.25 -13.39 -3.24
CA THR A 411 0.16 -13.71 -2.95
C THR A 411 1.07 -12.51 -3.19
N TYR A 412 0.88 -11.80 -4.31
CA TYR A 412 1.87 -10.87 -4.84
C TYR A 412 1.51 -9.39 -4.71
N ALA A 413 0.27 -9.04 -4.35
CA ALA A 413 -0.18 -7.66 -4.23
C ALA A 413 -0.86 -7.34 -2.89
N HIS A 414 -1.84 -8.15 -2.48
CA HIS A 414 -2.66 -7.92 -1.30
C HIS A 414 -1.88 -7.68 0.01
N PRO A 415 -0.79 -8.41 0.36
CA PRO A 415 -0.08 -8.19 1.62
C PRO A 415 0.48 -6.77 1.74
N TYR A 416 0.94 -6.20 0.65
CA TYR A 416 1.53 -4.85 0.61
C TYR A 416 0.45 -3.77 0.70
N VAL A 417 -0.70 -3.95 0.02
CA VAL A 417 -1.86 -3.04 0.15
C VAL A 417 -2.37 -3.04 1.58
N LYS A 418 -2.53 -4.22 2.18
CA LYS A 418 -2.96 -4.38 3.58
C LYS A 418 -2.01 -3.69 4.54
N ARG A 419 -0.69 -3.79 4.32
CA ARG A 419 0.34 -3.12 5.10
C ARG A 419 0.25 -1.60 5.00
N ILE A 420 0.07 -1.06 3.79
CA ILE A 420 -0.11 0.39 3.59
C ILE A 420 -1.32 0.88 4.40
N ILE A 421 -2.49 0.24 4.23
CA ILE A 421 -3.71 0.67 4.91
C ILE A 421 -3.56 0.59 6.43
N ALA A 422 -2.91 -0.45 6.94
CA ALA A 422 -2.64 -0.60 8.36
C ALA A 422 -1.65 0.44 8.93
N SER A 423 -0.80 1.04 8.09
CA SER A 423 0.16 2.09 8.51
C SER A 423 -0.45 3.49 8.58
N LEU A 424 -1.65 3.68 8.03
CA LEU A 424 -2.32 4.99 8.02
C LEU A 424 -3.14 5.21 9.30
N PRO A 425 -3.34 6.47 9.73
CA PRO A 425 -4.14 6.78 10.91
C PRO A 425 -5.57 6.25 10.80
N SER A 426 -6.03 5.51 11.79
CA SER A 426 -7.34 4.84 11.81
C SER A 426 -8.54 5.80 11.74
N ASN A 427 -8.33 7.07 12.06
CA ASN A 427 -9.33 8.15 11.98
C ASN A 427 -9.43 8.81 10.60
N VAL A 428 -8.58 8.40 9.65
CA VAL A 428 -8.63 8.87 8.25
C VAL A 428 -9.20 7.74 7.38
N PRO A 429 -10.38 7.93 6.75
CA PRO A 429 -10.93 6.92 5.88
C PRO A 429 -10.00 6.63 4.70
N VAL A 430 -9.80 5.35 4.39
CA VAL A 430 -9.09 4.89 3.21
C VAL A 430 -10.07 4.26 2.23
N ILE A 431 -10.03 4.69 0.98
CA ILE A 431 -10.74 4.07 -0.12
C ILE A 431 -9.78 3.14 -0.86
N ASN A 432 -10.08 1.84 -0.89
CA ASN A 432 -9.30 0.85 -1.64
C ASN A 432 -10.03 0.50 -2.93
N PHE A 433 -9.47 0.87 -4.08
CA PHE A 433 -10.11 0.73 -5.38
C PHE A 433 -9.24 -0.09 -6.34
N ALA A 434 -9.75 -1.26 -6.76
CA ALA A 434 -9.15 -2.08 -7.81
C ALA A 434 -10.16 -2.29 -8.95
N THR A 435 -9.67 -2.43 -10.18
CA THR A 435 -10.51 -2.56 -11.36
C THR A 435 -10.30 -3.89 -12.08
N GLY A 436 -11.32 -4.30 -12.81
CA GLY A 436 -11.25 -5.31 -13.86
C GLY A 436 -11.44 -6.76 -13.42
N ASN A 437 -11.39 -7.08 -12.12
CA ASN A 437 -11.60 -8.44 -11.63
C ASN A 437 -12.46 -8.46 -10.34
N PRO A 438 -13.76 -8.73 -10.45
CA PRO A 438 -14.65 -8.80 -9.28
C PRO A 438 -14.29 -9.87 -8.26
N ALA A 439 -13.57 -10.93 -8.66
CA ALA A 439 -13.13 -11.97 -7.74
C ALA A 439 -12.20 -11.44 -6.64
N LEU A 440 -11.59 -10.25 -6.82
CA LEU A 440 -10.70 -9.64 -5.84
C LEU A 440 -11.44 -8.99 -4.67
N LEU A 441 -12.75 -8.77 -4.75
CA LEU A 441 -13.54 -8.08 -3.71
C LEU A 441 -13.34 -8.61 -2.29
N PRO A 442 -13.30 -9.93 -2.03
CA PRO A 442 -13.03 -10.44 -0.69
C PRO A 442 -11.65 -10.04 -0.15
N LEU A 443 -10.63 -9.96 -1.03
CA LEU A 443 -9.29 -9.53 -0.65
C LEU A 443 -9.22 -8.03 -0.40
N LEU A 444 -9.97 -7.22 -1.19
CA LEU A 444 -10.08 -5.79 -0.92
C LEU A 444 -10.73 -5.53 0.44
N ALA A 445 -11.78 -6.27 0.77
CA ALA A 445 -12.44 -6.20 2.09
C ALA A 445 -11.50 -6.62 3.23
N ASP A 446 -10.66 -7.65 3.05
CA ASP A 446 -9.70 -8.11 4.07
C ASP A 446 -8.63 -7.06 4.41
N THR A 447 -8.39 -6.06 3.56
CA THR A 447 -7.46 -4.95 3.85
C THR A 447 -7.96 -4.04 4.98
N ARG A 448 -9.23 -4.12 5.37
CA ARG A 448 -9.90 -3.27 6.36
C ARG A 448 -9.96 -1.79 5.97
N ALA A 449 -9.88 -1.47 4.69
CA ALA A 449 -10.20 -0.13 4.21
C ALA A 449 -11.63 0.27 4.63
N ALA A 450 -11.83 1.53 4.96
CA ALA A 450 -13.15 2.06 5.36
C ALA A 450 -14.16 2.00 4.21
N VAL A 451 -13.67 2.20 2.99
CA VAL A 451 -14.48 2.22 1.76
C VAL A 451 -13.87 1.30 0.71
N ILE A 452 -14.68 0.46 0.10
CA ILE A 452 -14.27 -0.36 -1.04
C ILE A 452 -14.81 0.26 -2.33
N GLY A 453 -13.91 0.62 -3.24
CA GLY A 453 -14.27 1.10 -4.57
C GLY A 453 -14.66 -0.05 -5.48
N ILE A 454 -15.80 0.07 -6.16
CA ILE A 454 -16.39 -0.98 -7.00
C ILE A 454 -16.31 -0.56 -8.47
N ASP A 455 -15.80 -1.46 -9.29
CA ASP A 455 -15.74 -1.34 -10.75
C ASP A 455 -17.15 -1.54 -11.37
N TRP A 456 -17.43 -0.93 -12.53
CA TRP A 456 -18.76 -0.99 -13.19
C TRP A 456 -19.16 -2.38 -13.71
N ARG A 457 -18.21 -3.33 -13.79
CA ARG A 457 -18.44 -4.68 -14.31
C ARG A 457 -19.20 -5.58 -13.33
N THR A 458 -19.41 -5.14 -12.11
CA THR A 458 -20.10 -5.88 -11.06
C THR A 458 -21.34 -5.12 -10.64
N ARG A 459 -22.42 -5.82 -10.32
CA ARG A 459 -23.59 -5.20 -9.68
C ARG A 459 -23.19 -4.69 -8.30
N LEU A 460 -23.64 -3.47 -7.95
CA LEU A 460 -23.27 -2.85 -6.69
C LEU A 460 -23.80 -3.62 -5.46
N ASP A 461 -25.01 -4.16 -5.54
CA ASP A 461 -25.63 -4.97 -4.48
C ASP A 461 -24.86 -6.28 -4.22
N ASP A 462 -24.49 -7.01 -5.27
CA ASP A 462 -23.69 -8.24 -5.18
C ASP A 462 -22.28 -7.95 -4.62
N ALA A 463 -21.66 -6.86 -5.09
CA ALA A 463 -20.37 -6.42 -4.60
C ALA A 463 -20.43 -6.05 -3.10
N TRP A 464 -21.44 -5.28 -2.69
CA TRP A 464 -21.59 -4.87 -1.30
C TRP A 464 -21.88 -6.06 -0.37
N GLN A 465 -22.70 -7.01 -0.82
CA GLN A 465 -22.89 -8.27 -0.09
C GLN A 465 -21.57 -9.04 0.10
N THR A 466 -20.72 -9.05 -0.94
CA THR A 466 -19.43 -9.75 -0.91
C THR A 466 -18.42 -9.11 0.04
N VAL A 467 -18.35 -7.78 0.07
CA VAL A 467 -17.40 -7.05 0.94
C VAL A 467 -17.91 -6.88 2.38
N GLY A 468 -19.20 -7.10 2.61
CA GLY A 468 -19.88 -6.92 3.90
C GLY A 468 -20.52 -5.53 4.05
N TYR A 469 -21.72 -5.51 4.67
CA TYR A 469 -22.49 -4.26 4.90
C TYR A 469 -21.97 -3.44 6.10
N ASP A 470 -20.95 -3.91 6.77
CA ASP A 470 -20.22 -3.18 7.82
C ASP A 470 -19.19 -2.18 7.24
N ARG A 471 -19.09 -2.11 5.91
CA ARG A 471 -18.20 -1.21 5.18
C ARG A 471 -18.96 -0.32 4.22
N ALA A 472 -18.40 0.86 3.98
CA ALA A 472 -18.88 1.72 2.91
C ALA A 472 -18.40 1.21 1.54
N VAL A 473 -19.16 1.50 0.49
CA VAL A 473 -18.79 1.24 -0.90
C VAL A 473 -18.85 2.50 -1.73
N GLN A 474 -17.95 2.59 -2.72
CA GLN A 474 -17.89 3.67 -3.68
C GLN A 474 -18.06 3.15 -5.10
N GLY A 475 -18.95 3.75 -5.86
CA GLY A 475 -19.16 3.42 -7.27
C GLY A 475 -20.62 3.42 -7.65
N ASN A 476 -20.99 2.81 -8.80
CA ASN A 476 -20.09 2.19 -9.77
C ASN A 476 -20.64 2.34 -11.21
N LEU A 477 -21.05 3.55 -11.57
CA LEU A 477 -21.59 3.79 -12.90
C LEU A 477 -20.51 3.59 -13.99
N ASP A 478 -20.88 2.92 -15.10
CA ASP A 478 -20.01 2.86 -16.28
C ASP A 478 -19.75 4.27 -16.82
N PRO A 479 -18.49 4.72 -16.92
CA PRO A 479 -18.17 6.05 -17.45
C PRO A 479 -18.71 6.33 -18.85
N THR A 480 -18.92 5.31 -19.67
CA THR A 480 -19.44 5.45 -21.04
C THR A 480 -20.90 5.93 -21.06
N VAL A 481 -21.66 5.74 -20.00
CA VAL A 481 -23.02 6.27 -19.86
C VAL A 481 -23.05 7.80 -20.00
N LEU A 482 -22.00 8.49 -19.55
CA LEU A 482 -21.86 9.94 -19.68
C LEU A 482 -21.67 10.43 -21.14
N LEU A 483 -21.47 9.54 -22.09
CA LEU A 483 -21.45 9.87 -23.52
C LEU A 483 -22.86 9.87 -24.15
N THR A 484 -23.88 9.50 -23.39
CA THR A 484 -25.28 9.45 -23.83
C THR A 484 -26.01 10.76 -23.53
N ASN A 485 -27.32 10.75 -23.47
CA ASN A 485 -28.14 11.92 -23.15
C ASN A 485 -28.55 11.94 -21.64
N PRO A 486 -28.98 13.09 -21.09
CA PRO A 486 -29.35 13.21 -19.69
C PRO A 486 -30.43 12.23 -19.21
N THR A 487 -31.36 11.83 -20.07
CA THR A 487 -32.43 10.88 -19.73
C THR A 487 -31.84 9.48 -19.42
N GLU A 488 -30.95 9.00 -20.26
CA GLU A 488 -30.27 7.72 -20.02
C GLU A 488 -29.32 7.81 -18.82
N ILE A 489 -28.62 8.94 -18.64
CA ILE A 489 -27.77 9.17 -17.46
C ILE A 489 -28.60 9.05 -16.19
N LYS A 490 -29.75 9.75 -16.09
CA LYS A 490 -30.65 9.69 -14.92
C LYS A 490 -31.18 8.27 -14.68
N LYS A 491 -31.54 7.54 -15.75
CA LYS A 491 -31.99 6.15 -15.65
C LYS A 491 -30.90 5.21 -15.11
N HIS A 492 -29.68 5.34 -15.57
CA HIS A 492 -28.55 4.52 -15.11
C HIS A 492 -28.09 4.91 -13.70
N ALA A 493 -28.13 6.22 -13.35
CA ALA A 493 -27.90 6.68 -11.99
C ALA A 493 -28.90 6.06 -11.01
N LYS A 494 -30.21 6.09 -11.39
CA LYS A 494 -31.26 5.44 -10.61
C LYS A 494 -31.02 3.96 -10.42
N PHE A 495 -30.58 3.26 -11.47
CA PHE A 495 -30.30 1.82 -11.40
C PHE A 495 -29.19 1.48 -10.37
N VAL A 496 -28.14 2.29 -10.30
CA VAL A 496 -27.07 2.10 -9.28
C VAL A 496 -27.59 2.45 -7.89
N LEU A 497 -28.36 3.54 -7.73
CA LEU A 497 -28.97 3.91 -6.45
C LEU A 497 -29.97 2.87 -5.93
N ASP A 498 -30.77 2.27 -6.82
CA ASP A 498 -31.71 1.19 -6.48
C ASP A 498 -30.96 -0.05 -5.96
N GLN A 499 -29.79 -0.39 -6.51
CA GLN A 499 -28.92 -1.46 -6.00
C GLN A 499 -28.35 -1.14 -4.62
N ALA A 500 -27.98 0.11 -4.37
CA ALA A 500 -27.57 0.55 -3.04
C ALA A 500 -28.70 0.43 -2.02
N GLY A 501 -29.95 0.50 -2.48
CA GLY A 501 -31.15 0.28 -1.66
C GLY A 501 -31.33 1.29 -0.52
N GLY A 502 -30.80 2.51 -0.64
CA GLY A 502 -30.85 3.52 0.40
C GLY A 502 -30.01 3.20 1.64
N ARG A 503 -29.09 2.21 1.59
CA ARG A 503 -28.20 1.91 2.73
C ARG A 503 -27.23 3.05 3.00
N ALA A 504 -26.93 3.26 4.28
CA ALA A 504 -25.85 4.14 4.70
C ALA A 504 -24.49 3.60 4.21
N GLY A 505 -23.56 4.49 3.87
CA GLY A 505 -22.23 4.12 3.40
C GLY A 505 -22.10 3.96 1.88
N HIS A 506 -23.08 4.38 1.07
CA HIS A 506 -22.91 4.49 -0.38
C HIS A 506 -22.34 5.85 -0.76
N ILE A 507 -21.22 5.85 -1.49
CA ILE A 507 -20.64 7.02 -2.16
C ILE A 507 -20.79 6.79 -3.66
N PHE A 508 -21.60 7.62 -4.33
CA PHE A 508 -21.75 7.48 -5.77
C PHE A 508 -20.47 7.93 -6.50
N ASN A 509 -20.04 7.13 -7.43
CA ASN A 509 -18.91 7.45 -8.33
C ASN A 509 -19.07 6.67 -9.64
N LEU A 510 -18.23 6.99 -10.61
CA LEU A 510 -18.05 6.12 -11.77
C LEU A 510 -17.22 4.88 -11.36
N GLY A 511 -17.41 3.79 -12.05
CA GLY A 511 -16.59 2.56 -11.84
C GLY A 511 -15.17 2.68 -12.42
N HIS A 512 -14.79 3.82 -12.99
CA HIS A 512 -13.45 4.22 -13.43
C HIS A 512 -13.42 5.74 -13.65
N GLY A 513 -12.29 6.31 -14.07
CA GLY A 513 -12.17 7.73 -14.36
C GLY A 513 -13.05 8.18 -15.52
N ILE A 514 -13.55 9.42 -15.43
CA ILE A 514 -14.34 10.08 -16.48
C ILE A 514 -13.55 10.12 -17.81
N LEU A 515 -14.25 9.93 -18.93
CA LEU A 515 -13.62 9.87 -20.24
C LEU A 515 -13.36 11.26 -20.82
N PRO A 516 -12.27 11.48 -21.57
CA PRO A 516 -11.95 12.78 -22.16
C PRO A 516 -13.01 13.32 -23.13
N GLN A 517 -13.87 12.45 -23.67
CA GLN A 517 -14.94 12.81 -24.61
C GLN A 517 -16.25 13.18 -23.92
N THR A 518 -16.34 13.06 -22.60
CA THR A 518 -17.57 13.34 -21.85
C THR A 518 -17.97 14.81 -21.99
N PRO A 519 -19.23 15.12 -22.38
CA PRO A 519 -19.75 16.47 -22.27
C PRO A 519 -19.83 16.92 -20.79
N VAL A 520 -19.37 18.13 -20.49
CA VAL A 520 -19.39 18.65 -19.10
C VAL A 520 -20.82 18.70 -18.56
N ASP A 521 -21.78 19.10 -19.39
CA ASP A 521 -23.20 19.16 -19.00
C ASP A 521 -23.77 17.78 -18.62
N ASN A 522 -23.24 16.70 -19.20
CA ASN A 522 -23.61 15.34 -18.82
C ASN A 522 -23.05 14.94 -17.45
N ALA A 523 -21.86 15.42 -17.10
CA ALA A 523 -21.30 15.21 -15.78
C ALA A 523 -22.10 15.98 -14.70
N ILE A 524 -22.52 17.21 -15.01
CA ILE A 524 -23.43 18.01 -14.14
C ILE A 524 -24.76 17.29 -14.01
N ALA A 525 -25.37 16.85 -15.12
CA ALA A 525 -26.64 16.13 -15.11
C ALA A 525 -26.59 14.83 -14.27
N LEU A 526 -25.43 14.16 -14.21
CA LEU A 526 -25.25 13.01 -13.32
C LEU A 526 -25.31 13.45 -11.85
N VAL A 527 -24.58 14.50 -11.46
CA VAL A 527 -24.56 15.00 -10.08
C VAL A 527 -25.98 15.40 -9.64
N ASP A 528 -26.67 16.20 -10.46
CA ASP A 528 -28.05 16.62 -10.20
C ASP A 528 -28.98 15.41 -10.06
N ALA A 529 -28.86 14.41 -10.95
CA ALA A 529 -29.70 13.22 -10.91
C ALA A 529 -29.45 12.38 -9.65
N VAL A 530 -28.19 12.24 -9.21
CA VAL A 530 -27.88 11.50 -7.98
C VAL A 530 -28.46 12.21 -6.75
N HIS A 531 -28.28 13.52 -6.63
CA HIS A 531 -28.83 14.30 -5.53
C HIS A 531 -30.36 14.23 -5.52
N GLU A 532 -31.03 14.47 -6.68
CA GLU A 532 -32.49 14.45 -6.78
C GLU A 532 -33.08 13.07 -6.42
N LEU A 533 -32.48 12.00 -6.94
CA LEU A 533 -33.00 10.61 -6.80
C LEU A 533 -32.71 10.00 -5.44
N SER A 534 -31.77 10.54 -4.68
CA SER A 534 -31.34 9.98 -3.39
C SER A 534 -31.77 10.81 -2.17
N GLN A 535 -32.55 11.87 -2.35
CA GLN A 535 -33.15 12.65 -1.23
C GLN A 535 -33.97 11.74 -0.32
N ARG A 536 -33.75 11.86 0.99
CA ARG A 536 -34.40 11.07 2.05
C ARG A 536 -35.21 11.93 2.97
#